data_4bfe6d5445402fb3da802796f28ca8ed
#
_entry.id   4bfe6d5445402fb3da802796f28ca8ed
#
_cell.length_a   1.000
_cell.length_b   1.000
_cell.length_c   1.000
_cell.angle_alpha   90.00
_cell.angle_beta   90.00
_cell.angle_gamma   90.00
#
_symmetry.space_group_name_H-M   'P 1'
#
loop_
_entity.id
_entity.type
_entity.pdbx_description
1 polymer ?
#
loop_
_entity_poly.entity_id
_entity_poly.type
_entity_poly.pdbx_seq_one_letter_code
_entity_poly.pdbx_strand_id
1 'polypeptide(L)'
;MTPQRYRLGDTGPAVAEIRAKLHQLGLLDSRDSDVFDDDVYRAVLLFQQERGLSADGVVGATTYRVLDEARWRLGDRLLSYVVANPQAGDDVLSLQRRLTELGFEVGRVDGVFGPRTGEALREFQRNVGLPADGTCGPGTFKALARLAPIVTGGRPD
;
A
#
# COMPACT_ATOMS: atom_id res chain seq x y z
N MET A 1 24.05 -1.99 -13.02
CA MET A 1 22.96 -1.81 -13.98
C MET A 1 22.16 -0.56 -13.61
N THR A 2 21.94 0.30 -14.58
CA THR A 2 21.19 1.53 -14.36
C THR A 2 19.70 1.21 -14.29
N PRO A 3 18.99 1.67 -13.25
CA PRO A 3 17.55 1.46 -13.20
C PRO A 3 16.87 2.13 -14.38
N GLN A 4 15.88 1.47 -14.93
CA GLN A 4 15.14 2.01 -16.04
C GLN A 4 14.23 3.14 -15.58
N ARG A 5 14.11 4.16 -16.39
CA ARG A 5 13.25 5.29 -16.11
C ARG A 5 12.28 5.47 -17.27
N TYR A 6 11.04 5.76 -16.93
CA TYR A 6 10.00 5.96 -17.93
C TYR A 6 9.49 7.38 -17.83
N ARG A 7 9.34 8.03 -18.97
CA ARG A 7 8.99 9.44 -19.04
C ARG A 7 8.10 9.70 -20.24
N LEU A 8 7.63 10.94 -20.33
CA LEU A 8 6.78 11.38 -21.42
C LEU A 8 7.39 10.99 -22.77
N GLY A 9 6.60 10.34 -23.60
CA GLY A 9 7.01 9.89 -24.92
C GLY A 9 7.43 8.43 -24.99
N ASP A 10 7.68 7.79 -23.87
CA ASP A 10 8.06 6.37 -23.87
C ASP A 10 6.84 5.50 -24.21
N THR A 11 7.12 4.32 -24.75
CA THR A 11 6.09 3.35 -25.11
C THR A 11 6.56 1.95 -24.73
N GLY A 12 5.61 1.02 -24.71
CA GLY A 12 5.94 -0.38 -24.54
C GLY A 12 5.24 -1.04 -23.37
N PRO A 13 5.53 -2.35 -23.14
CA PRO A 13 4.85 -3.12 -22.10
C PRO A 13 5.01 -2.55 -20.69
N ALA A 14 6.18 -2.00 -20.37
CA ALA A 14 6.41 -1.41 -19.06
C ALA A 14 5.53 -0.17 -18.84
N VAL A 15 5.34 0.64 -19.87
CA VAL A 15 4.46 1.81 -19.80
C VAL A 15 3.01 1.35 -19.65
N ALA A 16 2.63 0.31 -20.38
CA ALA A 16 1.28 -0.25 -20.25
C ALA A 16 1.01 -0.71 -18.82
N GLU A 17 1.99 -1.31 -18.18
CA GLU A 17 1.87 -1.74 -16.79
C GLU A 17 1.73 -0.55 -15.84
N ILE A 18 2.53 0.50 -16.05
CA ILE A 18 2.44 1.73 -15.26
C ILE A 18 1.05 2.35 -15.41
N ARG A 19 0.54 2.40 -16.64
CA ARG A 19 -0.80 2.93 -16.89
C ARG A 19 -1.86 2.12 -16.16
N ALA A 20 -1.74 0.79 -16.18
CA ALA A 20 -2.68 -0.08 -15.48
C ALA A 20 -2.69 0.17 -13.98
N LYS A 21 -1.51 0.36 -13.39
CA LYS A 21 -1.39 0.63 -11.96
C LYS A 21 -2.01 1.99 -11.60
N LEU A 22 -1.75 3.01 -12.40
CA LEU A 22 -2.33 4.34 -12.18
C LEU A 22 -3.84 4.32 -12.33
N HIS A 23 -4.33 3.58 -13.32
CA HIS A 23 -5.76 3.42 -13.53
C HIS A 23 -6.42 2.74 -12.32
N GLN A 24 -5.79 1.70 -11.80
CA GLN A 24 -6.28 0.98 -10.63
C GLN A 24 -6.38 1.89 -9.40
N LEU A 25 -5.49 2.88 -9.31
CA LEU A 25 -5.50 3.84 -8.22
C LEU A 25 -6.49 4.99 -8.44
N GLY A 26 -7.15 5.02 -9.59
CA GLY A 26 -8.10 6.08 -9.90
C GLY A 26 -7.46 7.36 -10.41
N LEU A 27 -6.17 7.31 -10.73
CA LEU A 27 -5.45 8.49 -11.18
C LEU A 27 -5.41 8.64 -12.70
N LEU A 28 -5.90 7.63 -13.41
CA LEU A 28 -5.89 7.63 -14.87
C LEU A 28 -7.19 7.02 -15.36
N ASP A 29 -7.82 7.66 -16.35
CA ASP A 29 -9.14 7.24 -16.83
C ASP A 29 -9.10 5.95 -17.66
N SER A 30 -8.01 5.73 -18.40
CA SER A 30 -7.92 4.58 -19.29
C SER A 30 -6.58 3.89 -19.18
N ARG A 31 -6.63 2.55 -19.22
CA ARG A 31 -5.43 1.72 -19.24
C ARG A 31 -5.13 1.17 -20.63
N ASP A 32 -5.94 1.52 -21.61
CA ASP A 32 -5.90 0.91 -22.95
C ASP A 32 -4.89 1.57 -23.87
N SER A 33 -3.64 1.62 -23.43
CA SER A 33 -2.57 2.20 -24.22
C SER A 33 -1.23 1.80 -23.61
N ASP A 34 -0.18 1.88 -24.39
CA ASP A 34 1.18 1.67 -23.92
C ASP A 34 2.04 2.93 -24.09
N VAL A 35 1.37 4.09 -24.22
CA VAL A 35 2.07 5.38 -24.43
C VAL A 35 2.09 6.18 -23.13
N PHE A 36 3.27 6.68 -22.80
CA PHE A 36 3.41 7.62 -21.70
C PHE A 36 3.08 9.02 -22.23
N ASP A 37 1.79 9.34 -22.19
CA ASP A 37 1.29 10.61 -22.72
C ASP A 37 1.13 11.65 -21.61
N ASP A 38 0.54 12.80 -21.95
CA ASP A 38 0.34 13.89 -20.99
C ASP A 38 -0.50 13.45 -19.79
N ASP A 39 -1.49 12.59 -20.03
CA ASP A 39 -2.35 12.12 -18.94
C ASP A 39 -1.56 11.28 -17.94
N VAL A 40 -0.68 10.42 -18.45
CA VAL A 40 0.20 9.64 -17.58
C VAL A 40 1.16 10.54 -16.81
N TYR A 41 1.70 11.55 -17.50
CA TYR A 41 2.61 12.50 -16.86
C TYR A 41 1.93 13.19 -15.68
N ARG A 42 0.71 13.68 -15.86
CA ARG A 42 -0.04 14.33 -14.79
C ARG A 42 -0.36 13.37 -13.65
N ALA A 43 -0.76 12.15 -14.01
CA ALA A 43 -1.07 11.13 -13.00
C ALA A 43 0.15 10.78 -12.17
N VAL A 44 1.32 10.68 -12.80
CA VAL A 44 2.57 10.40 -12.09
C VAL A 44 2.92 11.54 -11.16
N LEU A 45 2.77 12.79 -11.62
CA LEU A 45 3.03 13.95 -10.77
C LEU A 45 2.14 13.95 -9.53
N LEU A 46 0.85 13.71 -9.72
CA LEU A 46 -0.08 13.64 -8.59
C LEU A 46 0.30 12.55 -7.62
N PHE A 47 0.62 11.37 -8.14
CA PHE A 47 1.01 10.24 -7.30
C PHE A 47 2.26 10.57 -6.50
N GLN A 48 3.25 11.16 -7.16
CA GLN A 48 4.49 11.52 -6.48
C GLN A 48 4.26 12.55 -5.37
N GLN A 49 3.42 13.54 -5.64
CA GLN A 49 3.08 14.55 -4.65
C GLN A 49 2.36 13.95 -3.45
N GLU A 50 1.40 13.07 -3.69
CA GLU A 50 0.65 12.43 -2.63
C GLU A 50 1.51 11.54 -1.75
N ARG A 51 2.55 10.96 -2.32
CA ARG A 51 3.42 10.03 -1.60
C ARG A 51 4.69 10.69 -1.07
N GLY A 52 4.84 12.00 -1.24
CA GLY A 52 6.01 12.69 -0.74
C GLY A 52 7.28 12.41 -1.52
N LEU A 53 7.14 11.99 -2.78
CA LEU A 53 8.27 11.75 -3.66
C LEU A 53 8.61 13.01 -4.45
N SER A 54 9.79 13.02 -5.07
CA SER A 54 10.15 14.11 -5.98
C SER A 54 9.20 14.10 -7.17
N ALA A 55 8.45 15.19 -7.35
CA ALA A 55 7.42 15.27 -8.39
C ALA A 55 8.03 15.74 -9.70
N ASP A 56 8.75 14.84 -10.37
CA ASP A 56 9.41 15.12 -11.64
C ASP A 56 8.71 14.52 -12.85
N GLY A 57 7.65 13.74 -12.63
CA GLY A 57 6.90 13.10 -13.71
C GLY A 57 7.62 11.92 -14.35
N VAL A 58 8.74 11.50 -13.77
CA VAL A 58 9.53 10.37 -14.27
C VAL A 58 9.35 9.19 -13.33
N VAL A 59 9.04 8.02 -13.90
CA VAL A 59 8.91 6.81 -13.11
C VAL A 59 10.26 6.11 -13.07
N GLY A 60 11.05 6.43 -12.05
CA GLY A 60 12.30 5.76 -11.77
C GLY A 60 12.08 4.62 -10.80
N ALA A 61 13.19 4.09 -10.26
CA ALA A 61 13.12 2.93 -9.37
C ALA A 61 12.26 3.19 -8.13
N THR A 62 12.44 4.34 -7.49
CA THR A 62 11.69 4.67 -6.28
C THR A 62 10.19 4.83 -6.56
N THR A 63 9.85 5.60 -7.60
CA THR A 63 8.44 5.80 -7.96
C THR A 63 7.80 4.47 -8.36
N TYR A 64 8.52 3.66 -9.12
CA TYR A 64 7.97 2.36 -9.53
C TYR A 64 7.71 1.47 -8.33
N ARG A 65 8.64 1.41 -7.39
CA ARG A 65 8.48 0.59 -6.19
C ARG A 65 7.27 1.03 -5.38
N VAL A 66 7.12 2.33 -5.15
CA VAL A 66 5.99 2.85 -4.38
C VAL A 66 4.68 2.59 -5.11
N LEU A 67 4.70 2.74 -6.44
CA LEU A 67 3.53 2.49 -7.28
C LEU A 67 3.13 1.00 -7.24
N ASP A 68 4.11 0.12 -7.27
CA ASP A 68 3.85 -1.31 -7.21
C ASP A 68 3.29 -1.72 -5.84
N GLU A 69 3.82 -1.14 -4.75
CA GLU A 69 3.33 -1.41 -3.41
C GLU A 69 1.92 -0.88 -3.20
N ALA A 70 1.56 0.20 -3.87
CA ALA A 70 0.24 0.81 -3.76
C ALA A 70 -0.86 -0.05 -4.36
N ARG A 71 -0.52 -1.05 -5.15
CA ARG A 71 -1.53 -1.94 -5.75
C ARG A 71 -2.23 -2.82 -4.72
N TRP A 72 -1.62 -3.01 -3.55
CA TRP A 72 -2.17 -3.88 -2.53
C TRP A 72 -3.10 -3.13 -1.59
N ARG A 73 -4.30 -3.64 -1.43
CA ARG A 73 -5.24 -3.13 -0.44
C ARG A 73 -5.35 -4.13 0.69
N LEU A 74 -5.60 -3.62 1.88
CA LEU A 74 -5.75 -4.50 3.04
C LEU A 74 -6.89 -5.47 2.79
N GLY A 75 -6.61 -6.75 2.92
CA GLY A 75 -7.53 -7.84 2.62
C GLY A 75 -7.23 -8.59 1.33
N ASP A 76 -6.36 -8.03 0.47
CA ASP A 76 -6.05 -8.65 -0.81
C ASP A 76 -5.15 -9.87 -0.67
N ARG A 77 -4.32 -9.91 0.35
CA ARG A 77 -3.38 -11.02 0.56
C ARG A 77 -3.15 -11.22 2.05
N LEU A 78 -2.64 -12.39 2.40
CA LEU A 78 -2.27 -12.69 3.77
C LEU A 78 -1.02 -11.90 4.14
N LEU A 79 -1.02 -11.30 5.32
CA LEU A 79 0.11 -10.53 5.81
C LEU A 79 0.66 -11.17 7.07
N SER A 80 1.97 -11.40 7.09
CA SER A 80 2.64 -11.95 8.26
C SER A 80 4.11 -11.56 8.23
N TYR A 81 4.78 -11.77 9.35
CA TYR A 81 6.21 -11.47 9.43
C TYR A 81 7.02 -12.61 8.79
N VAL A 82 7.77 -12.26 7.75
CA VAL A 82 8.67 -13.19 7.07
C VAL A 82 10.07 -12.64 7.21
N VAL A 83 10.91 -13.36 7.96
CA VAL A 83 12.23 -12.88 8.36
C VAL A 83 13.12 -12.52 7.15
N ALA A 84 13.20 -13.42 6.19
CA ALA A 84 14.12 -13.26 5.08
C ALA A 84 13.66 -12.24 4.04
N ASN A 85 12.36 -12.01 3.95
CA ASN A 85 11.81 -11.14 2.92
C ASN A 85 10.51 -10.50 3.42
N PRO A 86 10.61 -9.47 4.27
CA PRO A 86 9.41 -8.85 4.84
C PRO A 86 8.47 -8.32 3.77
N GLN A 87 7.18 -8.52 3.97
CA GLN A 87 6.17 -7.97 3.06
C GLN A 87 6.12 -6.46 3.20
N ALA A 88 5.90 -5.79 2.09
CA ALA A 88 5.78 -4.34 2.07
C ALA A 88 4.65 -3.95 1.13
N GLY A 89 4.02 -2.83 1.41
CA GLY A 89 2.96 -2.32 0.57
C GLY A 89 1.98 -1.44 1.34
N ASP A 90 1.03 -0.89 0.60
CA ASP A 90 -0.01 -0.05 1.19
C ASP A 90 -0.91 -0.82 2.13
N ASP A 91 -1.10 -2.11 1.89
CA ASP A 91 -1.89 -2.95 2.77
C ASP A 91 -1.23 -3.08 4.15
N VAL A 92 0.10 -3.23 4.17
CA VAL A 92 0.84 -3.28 5.44
C VAL A 92 0.73 -1.93 6.16
N LEU A 93 0.86 -0.85 5.40
CA LEU A 93 0.73 0.50 5.97
C LEU A 93 -0.65 0.69 6.58
N SER A 94 -1.70 0.28 5.88
CA SER A 94 -3.07 0.35 6.40
C SER A 94 -3.25 -0.47 7.66
N LEU A 95 -2.69 -1.67 7.69
CA LEU A 95 -2.74 -2.52 8.86
C LEU A 95 -2.06 -1.86 10.05
N GLN A 96 -0.86 -1.33 9.83
CA GLN A 96 -0.11 -0.65 10.88
C GLN A 96 -0.87 0.56 11.44
N ARG A 97 -1.48 1.34 10.55
CA ARG A 97 -2.28 2.49 10.97
C ARG A 97 -3.47 2.08 11.82
N ARG A 98 -4.19 1.06 11.39
CA ARG A 98 -5.36 0.58 12.13
C ARG A 98 -4.99 0.03 13.49
N LEU A 99 -3.93 -0.76 13.55
CA LEU A 99 -3.47 -1.28 14.83
C LEU A 99 -3.06 -0.14 15.77
N THR A 100 -2.38 0.85 15.24
CA THR A 100 -1.98 2.02 16.03
C THR A 100 -3.19 2.78 16.55
N GLU A 101 -4.18 2.99 15.71
CA GLU A 101 -5.42 3.67 16.08
C GLU A 101 -6.16 2.92 17.19
N LEU A 102 -6.07 1.61 17.18
CA LEU A 102 -6.72 0.77 18.18
C LEU A 102 -5.90 0.61 19.45
N GLY A 103 -4.72 1.22 19.50
CA GLY A 103 -3.89 1.21 20.70
C GLY A 103 -2.82 0.14 20.73
N PHE A 104 -2.58 -0.54 19.62
CA PHE A 104 -1.56 -1.58 19.53
C PHE A 104 -0.31 -1.01 18.88
N GLU A 105 0.82 -1.16 19.52
CA GLU A 105 2.05 -0.51 19.10
C GLU A 105 2.79 -1.35 18.07
N VAL A 106 2.89 -0.84 16.85
CA VAL A 106 3.53 -1.54 15.75
C VAL A 106 5.00 -1.12 15.55
N GLY A 107 5.45 -0.16 16.35
CA GLY A 107 6.75 0.45 16.13
C GLY A 107 6.63 1.51 15.07
N ARG A 108 7.39 1.36 14.00
CA ARG A 108 7.37 2.32 12.91
C ARG A 108 6.22 2.02 11.93
N VAL A 109 5.45 3.04 11.58
CA VAL A 109 4.41 2.92 10.56
C VAL A 109 5.06 3.25 9.23
N ASP A 110 5.62 2.23 8.59
CA ASP A 110 6.47 2.41 7.41
C ASP A 110 6.06 1.55 6.22
N GLY A 111 4.98 0.76 6.36
CA GLY A 111 4.53 -0.10 5.28
C GLY A 111 5.33 -1.39 5.13
N VAL A 112 6.23 -1.68 6.06
CA VAL A 112 7.01 -2.91 6.05
C VAL A 112 6.62 -3.76 7.25
N PHE A 113 6.25 -5.02 7.00
CA PHE A 113 5.78 -5.91 8.06
C PHE A 113 6.99 -6.44 8.85
N GLY A 114 7.32 -5.75 9.93
CA GLY A 114 8.41 -6.13 10.80
C GLY A 114 7.96 -6.96 11.99
N PRO A 115 8.87 -7.33 12.87
CA PRO A 115 8.53 -8.16 14.03
C PRO A 115 7.56 -7.46 14.99
N ARG A 116 7.65 -6.15 15.15
CA ARG A 116 6.74 -5.42 16.04
C ARG A 116 5.33 -5.37 15.49
N THR A 117 5.20 -5.27 14.17
CA THR A 117 3.89 -5.36 13.53
C THR A 117 3.27 -6.72 13.82
N GLY A 118 4.06 -7.79 13.73
CA GLY A 118 3.59 -9.14 14.03
C GLY A 118 3.13 -9.28 15.48
N GLU A 119 3.88 -8.72 16.42
CA GLU A 119 3.51 -8.77 17.82
C GLU A 119 2.22 -8.00 18.10
N ALA A 120 2.12 -6.80 17.54
CA ALA A 120 0.91 -5.99 17.70
C ALA A 120 -0.31 -6.71 17.13
N LEU A 121 -0.13 -7.38 15.99
CA LEU A 121 -1.20 -8.13 15.37
C LEU A 121 -1.65 -9.29 16.26
N ARG A 122 -0.71 -10.01 16.87
CA ARG A 122 -1.06 -11.09 17.79
C ARG A 122 -1.83 -10.57 19.00
N GLU A 123 -1.41 -9.44 19.55
CA GLU A 123 -2.11 -8.82 20.67
C GLU A 123 -3.55 -8.44 20.28
N PHE A 124 -3.71 -7.85 19.10
CA PHE A 124 -5.03 -7.53 18.60
C PHE A 124 -5.89 -8.79 18.48
N GLN A 125 -5.32 -9.83 17.90
CA GLN A 125 -6.03 -11.10 17.71
C GLN A 125 -6.50 -11.67 19.05
N ARG A 126 -5.64 -11.67 20.06
CA ARG A 126 -6.02 -12.13 21.40
C ARG A 126 -7.14 -11.30 21.99
N ASN A 127 -7.09 -9.98 21.79
CA ASN A 127 -8.10 -9.08 22.33
C ASN A 127 -9.48 -9.31 21.73
N VAL A 128 -9.55 -9.71 20.47
CA VAL A 128 -10.85 -9.92 19.80
C VAL A 128 -11.25 -11.39 19.75
N GLY A 129 -10.49 -12.27 20.39
CA GLY A 129 -10.83 -13.67 20.49
C GLY A 129 -10.48 -14.51 19.28
N LEU A 130 -9.53 -14.06 18.48
CA LEU A 130 -9.05 -14.80 17.32
C LEU A 130 -7.77 -15.56 17.68
N PRO A 131 -7.44 -16.63 16.92
CA PRO A 131 -6.13 -17.27 17.10
C PRO A 131 -5.02 -16.26 16.87
N ALA A 132 -4.08 -16.19 17.83
CA ALA A 132 -3.00 -15.22 17.78
C ALA A 132 -1.84 -15.78 16.97
N ASP A 133 -2.05 -15.95 15.67
CA ASP A 133 -1.06 -16.54 14.77
C ASP A 133 -0.17 -15.49 14.09
N GLY A 134 -0.48 -14.21 14.27
CA GLY A 134 0.33 -13.16 13.67
C GLY A 134 0.12 -13.00 12.17
N THR A 135 -0.90 -13.63 11.63
CA THR A 135 -1.22 -13.52 10.21
C THR A 135 -2.55 -12.79 10.03
N CYS A 136 -2.53 -11.75 9.22
CA CYS A 136 -3.75 -11.02 8.89
C CYS A 136 -4.42 -11.72 7.73
N GLY A 137 -5.33 -12.64 8.05
CA GLY A 137 -6.16 -13.34 7.08
C GLY A 137 -7.58 -12.78 7.10
N PRO A 138 -8.53 -13.49 6.45
CA PRO A 138 -9.90 -12.99 6.35
C PRO A 138 -10.59 -12.70 7.68
N GLY A 139 -10.40 -13.56 8.67
CA GLY A 139 -11.02 -13.34 9.98
C GLY A 139 -10.47 -12.10 10.69
N THR A 140 -9.18 -11.94 10.64
CA THR A 140 -8.51 -10.78 11.25
C THR A 140 -8.90 -9.50 10.50
N PHE A 141 -8.91 -9.56 9.17
CA PHE A 141 -9.32 -8.42 8.36
C PHE A 141 -10.75 -7.99 8.69
N LYS A 142 -11.67 -8.94 8.83
CA LYS A 142 -13.06 -8.61 9.17
C LYS A 142 -13.16 -7.95 10.53
N ALA A 143 -12.39 -8.43 11.51
CA ALA A 143 -12.40 -7.82 12.85
C ALA A 143 -11.86 -6.39 12.80
N LEU A 144 -10.80 -6.15 12.04
CA LEU A 144 -10.25 -4.81 11.88
C LEU A 144 -11.26 -3.89 11.20
N ALA A 145 -11.94 -4.38 10.19
CA ALA A 145 -12.93 -3.59 9.45
C ALA A 145 -14.10 -3.16 10.33
N ARG A 146 -14.53 -4.06 11.22
CA ARG A 146 -15.65 -3.75 12.11
C ARG A 146 -15.31 -2.65 13.11
N LEU A 147 -14.05 -2.59 13.56
CA LEU A 147 -13.65 -1.65 14.57
C LEU A 147 -13.20 -0.30 14.00
N ALA A 148 -12.75 -0.30 12.75
CA ALA A 148 -12.22 0.91 12.15
C ALA A 148 -13.19 2.09 12.17
N PRO A 149 -14.46 1.93 11.81
CA PRO A 149 -15.39 3.07 11.86
C PRO A 149 -15.59 3.65 13.24
N ILE A 150 -15.46 2.83 14.26
CA ILE A 150 -15.61 3.31 15.64
C ILE A 150 -14.46 4.23 16.02
N VAL A 151 -13.27 3.88 15.58
CA VAL A 151 -12.07 4.64 15.88
C VAL A 151 -12.03 5.94 15.09
N THR A 152 -12.27 5.83 13.79
CA THR A 152 -12.22 7.01 12.94
C THR A 152 -13.39 7.94 13.18
N GLY A 153 -14.40 7.45 13.68
CA GLY A 153 -15.53 8.24 13.87
C GLY A 153 -15.22 9.28 14.84
N GLY A 154 -14.51 9.03 15.10
CA GLY A 154 -14.71 10.00 15.63
C GLY A 154 -16.11 10.21 15.67
N ARG A 155 -16.64 9.94 15.61
CA ARG A 155 -17.60 10.18 15.56
C ARG A 155 -18.31 10.36 16.36
N PRO A 156 -18.57 10.59 16.59
CA PRO A 156 -19.11 10.96 17.23
C PRO A 156 -19.90 10.92 17.66
N ASP A 157 -20.23 10.94 17.81
CA ASP A 157 -20.82 11.06 18.03
C ASP A 157 -21.19 11.15 18.45
#